data_5877060e79a47d5f05267b68b6985d1c
#
_entry.id   5877060e79a47d5f05267b68b6985d1c
#
_cell.length_a   1.000
_cell.length_b   1.000
_cell.length_c   1.000
_cell.angle_alpha   90.00
_cell.angle_beta   90.00
_cell.angle_gamma   90.00
#
_symmetry.space_group_name_H-M   'P 1'
#
loop_
_entity.id
_entity.type
_entity.pdbx_description
1 polymer ?
#
loop_
_entity_poly.entity_id
_entity_poly.type
_entity_poly.pdbx_seq_one_letter_code
_entity_poly.pdbx_strand_id
1 'polypeptide(L)'
;KNEFELDSRTCDCCQTSTSLTDDGPIVVWRDRSDQEIRDIYYSKFKDGNWSKSKPIFKDNWKINGCPVNGPKVAVNQNSVAVAWFTAADNIPKVNLSFSKDSGENFMDPIEIHQEKAIGRVDLLMLDQETALISWMESSEDMALLKIAKVGIDGNIEKIVEVAEIAASRATGFPQMESVNGQVYMAWNDLENDKTK
;
A
#
# COMPACT_ATOMS: atom_id res chain seq x y z
N LYS A 1 -6.97 -29.03 -3.25
CA LYS A 1 -6.46 -27.68 -3.52
C LYS A 1 -7.65 -26.86 -3.99
N ASN A 2 -8.01 -25.81 -3.23
CA ASN A 2 -9.14 -24.94 -3.57
C ASN A 2 -8.59 -23.65 -4.12
N GLU A 3 -9.16 -23.17 -5.22
CA GLU A 3 -8.88 -21.89 -5.84
C GLU A 3 -10.16 -21.05 -5.80
N PHE A 4 -10.01 -19.76 -5.51
CA PHE A 4 -11.12 -18.83 -5.45
C PHE A 4 -10.78 -17.61 -6.30
N GLU A 5 -11.61 -17.30 -7.26
CA GLU A 5 -11.52 -16.06 -8.02
C GLU A 5 -12.18 -14.93 -7.23
N LEU A 6 -11.40 -13.95 -6.80
CA LEU A 6 -11.88 -12.79 -6.02
C LEU A 6 -12.26 -11.62 -6.92
N ASP A 7 -11.70 -11.59 -8.14
CA ASP A 7 -11.91 -10.55 -9.13
C ASP A 7 -11.63 -11.10 -10.53
N SER A 8 -12.41 -10.72 -11.50
CA SER A 8 -12.29 -11.16 -12.91
C SER A 8 -11.35 -10.26 -13.73
N ARG A 9 -11.01 -9.08 -13.24
CA ARG A 9 -10.16 -8.13 -13.96
C ARG A 9 -9.38 -7.22 -13.00
N THR A 10 -8.10 -7.49 -12.86
CA THR A 10 -7.20 -6.77 -11.97
C THR A 10 -6.13 -6.00 -12.75
N CYS A 11 -5.40 -5.12 -12.06
CA CYS A 11 -4.18 -4.52 -12.60
C CYS A 11 -3.09 -5.57 -12.75
N ASP A 12 -2.74 -5.91 -13.96
CA ASP A 12 -1.81 -6.98 -14.33
C ASP A 12 -0.34 -6.72 -13.99
N CYS A 13 0.02 -5.49 -13.63
CA CYS A 13 1.38 -5.08 -13.27
C CYS A 13 1.52 -4.58 -11.83
N CYS A 14 0.47 -4.71 -11.03
CA CYS A 14 0.46 -4.24 -9.64
C CYS A 14 0.47 -5.45 -8.71
N GLN A 15 1.40 -5.50 -7.77
CA GLN A 15 1.40 -6.58 -6.81
C GLN A 15 0.17 -6.53 -5.90
N THR A 16 -0.33 -7.70 -5.54
CA THR A 16 -1.31 -7.88 -4.47
C THR A 16 -0.61 -7.92 -3.13
N SER A 17 -1.35 -7.71 -2.06
CA SER A 17 -0.85 -7.89 -0.69
C SER A 17 -1.87 -8.65 0.15
N THR A 18 -1.38 -9.44 1.09
CA THR A 18 -2.23 -10.21 2.00
C THR A 18 -1.68 -10.16 3.41
N SER A 19 -2.58 -10.20 4.39
CA SER A 19 -2.23 -10.33 5.80
C SER A 19 -3.27 -11.21 6.51
N LEU A 20 -2.99 -11.63 7.73
CA LEU A 20 -3.85 -12.52 8.50
C LEU A 20 -4.54 -11.74 9.60
N THR A 21 -5.87 -11.73 9.60
CA THR A 21 -6.71 -11.28 10.71
C THR A 21 -7.11 -12.49 11.58
N ASP A 22 -7.69 -12.24 12.74
CA ASP A 22 -8.20 -13.32 13.62
C ASP A 22 -9.30 -14.16 12.94
N ASP A 23 -10.07 -13.58 12.02
CA ASP A 23 -11.12 -14.26 11.26
C ASP A 23 -10.57 -15.08 10.06
N GLY A 24 -9.38 -14.73 9.54
CA GLY A 24 -8.77 -15.33 8.36
C GLY A 24 -8.01 -14.31 7.51
N PRO A 25 -7.53 -14.70 6.32
CA PRO A 25 -6.78 -13.78 5.47
C PRO A 25 -7.65 -12.64 4.90
N ILE A 26 -7.03 -11.45 4.81
CA ILE A 26 -7.49 -10.33 4.01
C ILE A 26 -6.53 -10.16 2.83
N VAL A 27 -7.07 -9.92 1.64
CA VAL A 27 -6.30 -9.68 0.41
C VAL A 27 -6.70 -8.32 -0.15
N VAL A 28 -5.72 -7.54 -0.57
CA VAL A 28 -5.91 -6.24 -1.23
C VAL A 28 -5.20 -6.22 -2.57
N TRP A 29 -5.81 -5.58 -3.56
CA TRP A 29 -5.27 -5.48 -4.92
C TRP A 29 -5.73 -4.19 -5.59
N ARG A 30 -5.10 -3.85 -6.69
CA ARG A 30 -5.59 -2.79 -7.57
C ARG A 30 -6.53 -3.38 -8.59
N ASP A 31 -7.79 -2.96 -8.51
CA ASP A 31 -8.84 -3.28 -9.49
C ASP A 31 -8.55 -2.64 -10.86
N ARG A 32 -9.26 -3.11 -11.87
CA ARG A 32 -9.29 -2.55 -13.21
C ARG A 32 -10.68 -2.65 -13.79
N SER A 33 -11.48 -1.61 -13.63
CA SER A 33 -12.82 -1.57 -14.22
C SER A 33 -12.80 -1.48 -15.76
N ASP A 34 -13.94 -1.69 -16.40
CA ASP A 34 -14.09 -1.52 -17.86
C ASP A 34 -13.85 -0.08 -18.32
N GLN A 35 -13.95 0.89 -17.43
CA GLN A 35 -13.65 2.30 -17.69
C GLN A 35 -12.20 2.67 -17.35
N GLU A 36 -11.33 1.68 -17.09
CA GLU A 36 -9.92 1.87 -16.67
C GLU A 36 -9.76 2.61 -15.34
N ILE A 37 -10.77 2.52 -14.45
CA ILE A 37 -10.64 3.00 -13.06
C ILE A 37 -9.85 1.95 -12.27
N ARG A 38 -8.88 2.41 -11.49
CA ARG A 38 -7.88 1.59 -10.80
C ARG A 38 -7.86 1.83 -9.28
N ASP A 39 -9.01 1.72 -8.64
CA ASP A 39 -9.14 1.84 -7.19
C ASP A 39 -8.58 0.60 -6.47
N ILE A 40 -8.31 0.71 -5.17
CA ILE A 40 -7.86 -0.42 -4.36
C ILE A 40 -9.07 -1.16 -3.81
N TYR A 41 -9.13 -2.46 -4.13
CA TYR A 41 -10.17 -3.38 -3.67
C TYR A 41 -9.61 -4.36 -2.65
N TYR A 42 -10.52 -4.96 -1.89
CA TYR A 42 -10.20 -6.01 -0.94
C TYR A 42 -11.30 -7.07 -0.85
N SER A 43 -10.91 -8.21 -0.37
CA SER A 43 -11.79 -9.28 0.11
C SER A 43 -11.18 -9.91 1.36
N LYS A 44 -12.01 -10.38 2.25
CA LYS A 44 -11.60 -11.09 3.46
C LYS A 44 -12.24 -12.46 3.53
N PHE A 45 -11.52 -13.41 4.08
CA PHE A 45 -12.02 -14.73 4.35
C PHE A 45 -12.54 -14.80 5.78
N LYS A 46 -13.77 -15.30 5.95
CA LYS A 46 -14.41 -15.47 7.24
C LYS A 46 -15.42 -16.61 7.17
N ASP A 47 -15.47 -17.44 8.20
CA ASP A 47 -16.42 -18.55 8.33
C ASP A 47 -16.46 -19.48 7.09
N GLY A 48 -15.27 -19.74 6.50
CA GLY A 48 -15.12 -20.62 5.36
C GLY A 48 -15.40 -19.99 4.00
N ASN A 49 -15.70 -18.69 3.92
CA ASN A 49 -16.08 -18.00 2.70
C ASN A 49 -15.31 -16.69 2.50
N TRP A 50 -15.07 -16.35 1.23
CA TRP A 50 -14.60 -15.01 0.85
C TRP A 50 -15.76 -14.03 0.79
N SER A 51 -15.56 -12.82 1.30
CA SER A 51 -16.51 -11.74 1.13
C SER A 51 -16.56 -11.29 -0.33
N LYS A 52 -17.67 -10.66 -0.75
CA LYS A 52 -17.68 -9.93 -2.01
C LYS A 52 -16.61 -8.83 -1.97
N SER A 53 -15.85 -8.69 -3.06
CA SER A 53 -14.85 -7.63 -3.22
C SER A 53 -15.51 -6.24 -3.21
N LYS A 54 -14.86 -5.30 -2.54
CA LYS A 54 -15.29 -3.90 -2.46
C LYS A 54 -14.10 -2.95 -2.37
N PRO A 55 -14.22 -1.69 -2.79
CA PRO A 55 -13.12 -0.74 -2.68
C PRO A 55 -12.82 -0.38 -1.23
N ILE A 56 -11.55 -0.13 -0.90
CA ILE A 56 -11.12 0.54 0.34
C ILE A 56 -11.66 1.97 0.34
N PHE A 57 -11.38 2.68 -0.74
CA PHE A 57 -11.86 4.04 -1.02
C PHE A 57 -12.02 4.21 -2.52
N LYS A 58 -12.92 5.10 -2.94
CA LYS A 58 -13.14 5.41 -4.35
C LYS A 58 -12.33 6.65 -4.75
N ASP A 59 -11.06 6.45 -5.08
CA ASP A 59 -10.24 7.50 -5.67
C ASP A 59 -10.74 7.88 -7.06
N ASN A 60 -11.42 6.95 -7.76
CA ASN A 60 -11.83 7.05 -9.16
C ASN A 60 -10.64 7.33 -10.09
N TRP A 61 -9.47 6.79 -9.76
CA TRP A 61 -8.27 6.99 -10.55
C TRP A 61 -8.35 6.29 -11.89
N LYS A 62 -8.54 7.08 -12.94
CA LYS A 62 -8.59 6.58 -14.31
C LYS A 62 -7.21 6.69 -14.95
N ILE A 63 -6.64 5.53 -15.33
CA ILE A 63 -5.35 5.46 -16.01
C ILE A 63 -5.36 4.39 -17.10
N ASN A 64 -4.98 4.79 -18.31
CA ASN A 64 -4.79 3.87 -19.43
C ASN A 64 -3.30 3.50 -19.54
N GLY A 65 -2.81 2.72 -18.59
CA GLY A 65 -1.41 2.35 -18.48
C GLY A 65 -1.14 1.42 -17.30
N CYS A 66 0.15 1.10 -17.10
CA CYS A 66 0.62 0.25 -16.02
C CYS A 66 1.30 1.09 -14.93
N PRO A 67 0.64 1.34 -13.77
CA PRO A 67 1.21 2.17 -12.72
C PRO A 67 2.33 1.50 -11.93
N VAL A 68 2.42 0.16 -11.92
CA VAL A 68 3.40 -0.61 -11.11
C VAL A 68 3.36 -0.20 -9.63
N ASN A 69 2.15 0.01 -9.11
CA ASN A 69 1.89 0.46 -7.75
C ASN A 69 0.74 -0.36 -7.15
N GLY A 70 1.06 -1.47 -6.52
CA GLY A 70 0.13 -2.25 -5.72
C GLY A 70 -0.06 -1.64 -4.33
N PRO A 71 -1.15 -2.01 -3.63
CA PRO A 71 -1.37 -1.68 -2.24
C PRO A 71 -0.53 -2.54 -1.30
N LYS A 72 -0.47 -2.12 -0.03
CA LYS A 72 0.02 -2.95 1.09
C LYS A 72 -1.01 -3.00 2.19
N VAL A 73 -1.15 -4.16 2.82
CA VAL A 73 -2.00 -4.38 3.99
C VAL A 73 -1.17 -4.90 5.14
N ALA A 74 -1.40 -4.36 6.33
CA ALA A 74 -0.82 -4.83 7.58
C ALA A 74 -1.92 -4.98 8.64
N VAL A 75 -1.73 -5.94 9.54
CA VAL A 75 -2.70 -6.28 10.59
C VAL A 75 -2.01 -6.36 11.95
N ASN A 76 -2.69 -5.84 12.97
CA ASN A 76 -2.35 -6.07 14.36
C ASN A 76 -3.65 -6.31 15.14
N GLN A 77 -3.89 -7.56 15.52
CA GLN A 77 -5.14 -8.02 16.13
C GLN A 77 -6.36 -7.70 15.22
N ASN A 78 -7.33 -6.89 15.71
CA ASN A 78 -8.50 -6.47 14.96
C ASN A 78 -8.31 -5.17 14.15
N SER A 79 -7.15 -4.54 14.27
CA SER A 79 -6.81 -3.35 13.47
C SER A 79 -6.13 -3.75 12.17
N VAL A 80 -6.63 -3.20 11.08
CA VAL A 80 -6.10 -3.38 9.72
C VAL A 80 -5.75 -2.02 9.16
N ALA A 81 -4.58 -1.92 8.54
CA ALA A 81 -4.21 -0.74 7.78
C ALA A 81 -3.94 -1.11 6.32
N VAL A 82 -4.31 -0.23 5.39
CA VAL A 82 -4.03 -0.38 3.96
C VAL A 82 -3.41 0.90 3.44
N ALA A 83 -2.26 0.78 2.79
CA ALA A 83 -1.56 1.89 2.14
C ALA A 83 -1.59 1.71 0.63
N TRP A 84 -1.73 2.81 -0.11
CA TRP A 84 -1.70 2.79 -1.57
C TRP A 84 -1.28 4.12 -2.18
N PHE A 85 -0.88 4.04 -3.43
CA PHE A 85 -0.66 5.18 -4.30
C PHE A 85 -1.88 5.42 -5.18
N THR A 86 -2.22 6.68 -5.44
CA THR A 86 -3.18 7.11 -6.45
C THR A 86 -2.66 8.33 -7.19
N ALA A 87 -3.13 8.58 -8.39
CA ALA A 87 -2.91 9.83 -9.11
C ALA A 87 -4.23 10.34 -9.73
N ALA A 88 -5.32 10.15 -8.97
CA ALA A 88 -6.61 10.74 -9.32
C ALA A 88 -6.47 12.26 -9.46
N ASP A 89 -7.23 12.84 -10.38
CA ASP A 89 -7.19 14.27 -10.73
C ASP A 89 -5.80 14.77 -11.15
N ASN A 90 -4.92 13.87 -11.62
CA ASN A 90 -3.51 14.11 -11.95
C ASN A 90 -2.66 14.61 -10.77
N ILE A 91 -3.07 14.33 -9.54
CA ILE A 91 -2.31 14.63 -8.33
C ILE A 91 -1.80 13.33 -7.72
N PRO A 92 -0.50 13.01 -7.87
CA PRO A 92 0.08 11.81 -7.23
C PRO A 92 0.00 11.91 -5.72
N LYS A 93 -0.53 10.86 -5.08
CA LYS A 93 -0.74 10.80 -3.62
C LYS A 93 -0.39 9.44 -3.06
N VAL A 94 0.04 9.43 -1.82
CA VAL A 94 0.11 8.24 -0.97
C VAL A 94 -0.94 8.37 0.12
N ASN A 95 -1.82 7.40 0.18
CA ASN A 95 -2.92 7.33 1.13
C ASN A 95 -2.75 6.14 2.08
N LEU A 96 -3.27 6.28 3.29
CA LEU A 96 -3.37 5.23 4.30
C LEU A 96 -4.78 5.24 4.89
N SER A 97 -5.41 4.08 5.01
CA SER A 97 -6.69 3.93 5.70
C SER A 97 -6.62 2.85 6.75
N PHE A 98 -7.34 3.04 7.84
CA PHE A 98 -7.44 2.08 8.93
C PHE A 98 -8.85 1.49 9.04
N SER A 99 -8.90 0.28 9.59
CA SER A 99 -10.11 -0.39 10.09
C SER A 99 -9.85 -0.84 11.52
N LYS A 100 -10.87 -0.71 12.39
CA LYS A 100 -10.85 -1.18 13.80
C LYS A 100 -11.67 -2.46 14.01
N ASP A 101 -12.19 -3.04 12.95
CA ASP A 101 -13.16 -4.14 12.97
C ASP A 101 -12.75 -5.28 12.03
N SER A 102 -11.47 -5.63 12.04
CA SER A 102 -10.89 -6.71 11.23
C SER A 102 -11.14 -6.56 9.73
N GLY A 103 -11.21 -5.30 9.23
CA GLY A 103 -11.40 -5.01 7.82
C GLY A 103 -12.86 -5.08 7.34
N GLU A 104 -13.85 -5.01 8.24
CA GLU A 104 -15.25 -4.90 7.83
C GLU A 104 -15.54 -3.52 7.23
N ASN A 105 -15.05 -2.47 7.89
CA ASN A 105 -15.19 -1.08 7.46
C ASN A 105 -13.84 -0.37 7.53
N PHE A 106 -13.53 0.43 6.52
CA PHE A 106 -12.36 1.29 6.49
C PHE A 106 -12.76 2.74 6.71
N MET A 107 -11.90 3.47 7.44
CA MET A 107 -12.03 4.90 7.69
C MET A 107 -11.68 5.70 6.44
N ASP A 108 -12.02 6.99 6.42
CA ASP A 108 -11.56 7.88 5.35
C ASP A 108 -10.03 7.92 5.28
N PRO A 109 -9.45 8.00 4.08
CA PRO A 109 -8.00 8.00 3.92
C PRO A 109 -7.31 9.18 4.57
N ILE A 110 -6.18 8.90 5.22
CA ILE A 110 -5.19 9.88 5.62
C ILE A 110 -4.23 10.08 4.45
N GLU A 111 -4.12 11.30 3.94
CA GLU A 111 -3.14 11.65 2.90
C GLU A 111 -1.76 11.79 3.54
N ILE A 112 -0.82 10.91 3.18
CA ILE A 112 0.53 10.90 3.73
C ILE A 112 1.44 11.88 2.99
N HIS A 113 1.33 11.90 1.67
CA HIS A 113 2.11 12.76 0.78
C HIS A 113 1.42 12.97 -0.55
N GLN A 114 1.62 14.15 -1.15
CA GLN A 114 1.08 14.51 -2.47
C GLN A 114 2.11 15.20 -3.36
N GLU A 115 1.77 15.37 -4.65
CA GLU A 115 2.48 16.08 -5.72
C GLU A 115 3.76 15.41 -6.22
N LYS A 116 4.65 14.94 -5.33
CA LYS A 116 5.91 14.28 -5.69
C LYS A 116 5.90 12.77 -5.49
N ALA A 117 4.78 12.20 -5.08
CA ALA A 117 4.70 10.78 -4.77
C ALA A 117 4.98 9.91 -6.02
N ILE A 118 5.86 8.93 -5.88
CA ILE A 118 6.06 7.83 -6.81
C ILE A 118 5.25 6.61 -6.38
N GLY A 119 4.96 6.51 -5.07
CA GLY A 119 4.28 5.38 -4.45
C GLY A 119 5.25 4.29 -3.99
N ARG A 120 5.05 3.04 -4.45
CA ARG A 120 5.84 1.86 -4.03
C ARG A 120 5.85 1.71 -2.52
N VAL A 121 4.66 1.74 -1.96
CA VAL A 121 4.45 1.74 -0.52
C VAL A 121 4.77 0.39 0.11
N ASP A 122 5.22 0.42 1.37
CA ASP A 122 5.19 -0.71 2.29
C ASP A 122 4.63 -0.28 3.64
N LEU A 123 4.19 -1.25 4.45
CA LEU A 123 3.39 -0.95 5.63
C LEU A 123 3.61 -2.00 6.73
N LEU A 124 3.77 -1.51 7.96
CA LEU A 124 3.72 -2.31 9.18
C LEU A 124 2.72 -1.70 10.16
N MET A 125 2.00 -2.53 10.92
CA MET A 125 1.32 -2.10 12.13
C MET A 125 2.27 -2.28 13.32
N LEU A 126 2.62 -1.17 13.99
CA LEU A 126 3.46 -1.20 15.21
C LEU A 126 2.64 -1.62 16.44
N ASP A 127 1.41 -1.21 16.48
CA ASP A 127 0.37 -1.58 17.45
C ASP A 127 -1.02 -1.44 16.80
N GLN A 128 -2.10 -1.45 17.58
CA GLN A 128 -3.47 -1.37 17.04
C GLN A 128 -3.87 0.04 16.53
N GLU A 129 -3.11 1.07 16.87
CA GLU A 129 -3.45 2.47 16.56
C GLU A 129 -2.37 3.17 15.74
N THR A 130 -1.22 2.52 15.53
CA THR A 130 -0.05 3.12 14.89
C THR A 130 0.50 2.26 13.77
N ALA A 131 0.60 2.84 12.58
CA ALA A 131 1.29 2.24 11.44
C ALA A 131 2.63 2.91 11.16
N LEU A 132 3.59 2.15 10.63
CA LEU A 132 4.78 2.66 9.98
C LEU A 132 4.61 2.45 8.48
N ILE A 133 4.61 3.53 7.72
CA ILE A 133 4.51 3.50 6.25
C ILE A 133 5.83 3.93 5.63
N SER A 134 6.22 3.27 4.55
CA SER A 134 7.27 3.75 3.65
C SER A 134 6.71 4.06 2.28
N TRP A 135 7.33 5.03 1.58
CA TRP A 135 6.99 5.41 0.21
C TRP A 135 8.18 6.04 -0.50
N MET A 136 8.03 6.24 -1.80
CA MET A 136 9.01 6.95 -2.62
C MET A 136 8.45 8.28 -3.13
N GLU A 137 9.34 9.28 -3.19
CA GLU A 137 9.09 10.59 -3.80
C GLU A 137 10.12 10.89 -4.89
N SER A 138 9.74 11.69 -5.89
CA SER A 138 10.69 12.21 -6.86
C SER A 138 11.49 13.39 -6.29
N SER A 139 12.79 13.42 -6.57
CA SER A 139 13.72 14.50 -6.19
C SER A 139 14.70 14.73 -7.33
N GLU A 140 14.46 15.78 -8.15
CA GLU A 140 15.24 16.05 -9.35
C GLU A 140 15.41 14.79 -10.23
N ASP A 141 16.64 14.29 -10.39
CA ASP A 141 16.96 13.07 -11.17
C ASP A 141 16.96 11.78 -10.32
N MET A 142 16.70 11.89 -9.03
CA MET A 142 16.73 10.78 -8.07
C MET A 142 15.34 10.55 -7.46
N ALA A 143 15.23 9.54 -6.61
CA ALA A 143 14.08 9.27 -5.79
C ALA A 143 14.48 9.15 -4.31
N LEU A 144 13.66 9.68 -3.42
CA LEU A 144 13.84 9.59 -1.98
C LEU A 144 12.96 8.48 -1.42
N LEU A 145 13.56 7.57 -0.67
CA LEU A 145 12.84 6.59 0.12
C LEU A 145 12.59 7.16 1.51
N LYS A 146 11.34 7.26 1.91
CA LYS A 146 10.90 7.89 3.16
C LYS A 146 10.06 6.95 4.00
N ILE A 147 10.04 7.21 5.31
CA ILE A 147 9.18 6.55 6.28
C ILE A 147 8.54 7.57 7.22
N ALA A 148 7.36 7.23 7.74
CA ALA A 148 6.71 7.94 8.82
C ALA A 148 5.87 7.00 9.69
N LYS A 149 5.74 7.32 10.98
CA LYS A 149 4.69 6.76 11.81
C LYS A 149 3.41 7.57 11.63
N VAL A 150 2.30 6.88 11.56
CA VAL A 150 0.98 7.48 11.36
C VAL A 150 0.01 6.88 12.36
N GLY A 151 -0.58 7.75 13.16
CA GLY A 151 -1.64 7.37 14.08
C GLY A 151 -2.97 7.21 13.38
N ILE A 152 -3.82 6.36 13.91
CA ILE A 152 -5.20 6.16 13.43
C ILE A 152 -6.06 7.42 13.52
N ASP A 153 -5.65 8.37 14.35
CA ASP A 153 -6.24 9.72 14.50
C ASP A 153 -5.83 10.71 13.41
N GLY A 154 -4.99 10.26 12.46
CA GLY A 154 -4.44 11.06 11.37
C GLY A 154 -3.17 11.82 11.72
N ASN A 155 -2.64 11.69 12.93
CA ASN A 155 -1.38 12.33 13.29
C ASN A 155 -0.21 11.67 12.56
N ILE A 156 0.52 12.45 11.77
CA ILE A 156 1.74 12.02 11.08
C ILE A 156 2.93 12.54 11.88
N GLU A 157 3.68 11.61 12.48
CA GLU A 157 4.93 11.95 13.17
C GLU A 157 6.01 12.34 12.15
N LYS A 158 7.19 12.69 12.67
CA LYS A 158 8.33 13.11 11.84
C LYS A 158 8.58 12.16 10.66
N ILE A 159 8.53 12.72 9.45
CA ILE A 159 8.97 12.04 8.23
C ILE A 159 10.49 11.93 8.23
N VAL A 160 11.01 10.73 7.99
CA VAL A 160 12.44 10.43 7.93
C VAL A 160 12.81 10.00 6.51
N GLU A 161 13.82 10.63 5.94
CA GLU A 161 14.47 10.18 4.73
C GLU A 161 15.43 9.04 5.06
N VAL A 162 15.23 7.90 4.40
CA VAL A 162 16.02 6.67 4.63
C VAL A 162 17.17 6.58 3.64
N ALA A 163 16.90 6.85 2.38
CA ALA A 163 17.88 6.75 1.30
C ALA A 163 17.49 7.62 0.10
N GLU A 164 18.49 8.05 -0.64
CA GLU A 164 18.37 8.54 -2.01
C GLU A 164 18.78 7.41 -2.95
N ILE A 165 17.94 7.10 -3.94
CA ILE A 165 18.11 5.98 -4.86
C ILE A 165 17.83 6.41 -6.31
N ALA A 166 18.25 5.60 -7.28
CA ALA A 166 18.01 5.91 -8.69
C ALA A 166 16.50 6.00 -8.99
N ALA A 167 16.08 7.01 -9.75
CA ALA A 167 14.69 7.20 -10.20
C ALA A 167 14.38 6.27 -11.40
N SER A 168 14.20 4.98 -11.15
CA SER A 168 13.94 3.95 -12.15
C SER A 168 12.68 3.14 -11.84
N ARG A 169 12.08 2.53 -12.87
CA ARG A 169 10.97 1.58 -12.67
C ARG A 169 11.39 0.30 -11.93
N ALA A 170 12.69 -0.02 -11.90
CA ALA A 170 13.26 -1.20 -11.27
C ALA A 170 13.72 -0.96 -9.83
N THR A 171 13.77 0.29 -9.35
CA THR A 171 14.27 0.65 -8.01
C THR A 171 13.15 0.83 -7.00
N GLY A 172 13.51 0.85 -5.73
CA GLY A 172 12.60 0.95 -4.60
C GLY A 172 11.97 -0.39 -4.25
N PHE A 173 10.65 -0.46 -4.22
CA PHE A 173 9.90 -1.62 -3.74
C PHE A 173 10.33 -2.04 -2.33
N PRO A 174 10.30 -1.10 -1.37
CA PRO A 174 10.73 -1.39 -0.01
C PRO A 174 9.91 -2.53 0.58
N GLN A 175 10.57 -3.31 1.42
CA GLN A 175 9.94 -4.33 2.25
C GLN A 175 10.44 -4.13 3.67
N MET A 176 9.52 -3.99 4.62
CA MET A 176 9.81 -3.77 6.03
C MET A 176 9.36 -4.96 6.86
N GLU A 177 10.13 -5.26 7.89
CA GLU A 177 9.78 -6.19 8.95
C GLU A 177 10.24 -5.65 10.30
N SER A 178 9.54 -6.01 11.36
CA SER A 178 9.90 -5.61 12.71
C SER A 178 10.13 -6.81 13.63
N VAL A 179 11.21 -6.76 14.40
CA VAL A 179 11.52 -7.75 15.43
C VAL A 179 12.16 -7.07 16.63
N ASN A 180 11.69 -7.37 17.82
CA ASN A 180 12.23 -6.86 19.09
C ASN A 180 12.34 -5.31 19.14
N GLY A 181 11.35 -4.59 18.55
CA GLY A 181 11.32 -3.13 18.51
C GLY A 181 12.28 -2.48 17.51
N GLN A 182 12.95 -3.28 16.69
CA GLN A 182 13.77 -2.82 15.57
C GLN A 182 13.05 -3.06 14.25
N VAL A 183 13.14 -2.10 13.33
CA VAL A 183 12.63 -2.21 11.97
C VAL A 183 13.78 -2.44 11.01
N TYR A 184 13.65 -3.44 10.19
CA TYR A 184 14.55 -3.76 9.08
C TYR A 184 13.86 -3.43 7.78
N MET A 185 14.60 -2.83 6.84
CA MET A 185 14.09 -2.47 5.53
C MET A 185 15.07 -2.94 4.44
N ALA A 186 14.51 -3.49 3.38
CA ALA A 186 15.25 -3.84 2.17
C ALA A 186 14.57 -3.18 0.96
N TRP A 187 15.36 -2.78 -0.02
CA TRP A 187 14.89 -2.20 -1.28
C TRP A 187 15.86 -2.50 -2.42
N ASN A 188 15.39 -2.33 -3.65
CA ASN A 188 16.22 -2.43 -4.84
C ASN A 188 16.78 -1.04 -5.22
N ASP A 189 18.05 -0.98 -5.58
CA ASP A 189 18.67 0.21 -6.14
C ASP A 189 19.47 -0.13 -7.41
N LEU A 190 19.89 0.88 -8.16
CA LEU A 190 20.77 0.75 -9.31
C LEU A 190 22.09 1.42 -9.06
N GLU A 191 23.18 0.69 -9.29
CA GLU A 191 24.54 1.21 -9.27
C GLU A 191 25.24 0.78 -10.54
N ASN A 192 25.71 1.73 -11.35
CA ASN A 192 26.36 1.47 -12.64
C ASN A 192 25.49 0.55 -13.55
N ASP A 193 24.21 0.85 -13.67
CA ASP A 193 23.20 0.09 -14.43
C ASP A 193 22.99 -1.38 -13.97
N LYS A 194 23.43 -1.71 -12.77
CA LYS A 194 23.20 -3.02 -12.14
C LYS A 194 22.31 -2.87 -10.91
N THR A 195 21.31 -3.72 -10.82
CA THR A 195 20.45 -3.82 -9.61
C THR A 195 21.25 -4.39 -8.45
N LYS A 196 21.19 -3.79 -7.31
CA LYS A 196 21.76 -4.22 -6.04
C LYS A 196 20.73 -4.20 -4.92
#